data_069065cc61b6f9d2ef3873fc7b39dd42
#
_entry.id   069065cc61b6f9d2ef3873fc7b39dd42
#
_cell.length_a   1.000
_cell.length_b   1.000
_cell.length_c   1.000
_cell.angle_alpha   90.00
_cell.angle_beta   90.00
_cell.angle_gamma   90.00
#
_symmetry.space_group_name_H-M   'P 1'
#
loop_
_entity.id
_entity.type
_entity.pdbx_description
1 polymer ?
#
loop_
_entity_poly.entity_id
_entity_poly.type
_entity_poly.pdbx_seq_one_letter_code
_entity_poly.pdbx_strand_id
1 'polypeptide(L)'
;FERTKKRWIAAGYDTKGLEELNDDPVNNPKGEANKKITYAAMVEEMDLTLVDVLDVLEQTGELDNTYIIFTSDNGGGHSEKREVDGEIRRFNGPLQEGKRSIYEGGIRVPTVISGPGIKAGSQCDVPIVQWDFLPTFHDLSGSEAPMPPNTDGGSLRQVFKKGNKGKVKRVAPGIIHHYTCHY
;
A
#
# COMPACT_ATOMS: atom_id res chain seq x y z
N PHE A 1 11.28 0.04 17.37
CA PHE A 1 10.47 0.68 18.39
C PHE A 1 11.25 1.82 19.10
N GLU A 2 12.40 1.57 19.72
CA GLU A 2 13.18 2.57 20.45
C GLU A 2 13.64 3.74 19.58
N ARG A 3 14.02 3.48 18.33
CA ARG A 3 14.36 4.54 17.37
C ARG A 3 13.16 5.45 17.09
N THR A 4 12.01 4.88 16.79
CA THR A 4 10.76 5.62 16.54
C THR A 4 10.32 6.40 17.75
N LYS A 5 10.42 5.80 18.94
CA LYS A 5 10.14 6.47 20.23
C LYS A 5 11.01 7.73 20.43
N LYS A 6 12.32 7.61 20.18
CA LYS A 6 13.24 8.76 20.28
C LYS A 6 12.87 9.89 19.32
N ARG A 7 12.49 9.54 18.08
CA ARG A 7 12.05 10.51 17.06
C ARG A 7 10.75 11.20 17.46
N TRP A 8 9.81 10.48 18.04
CA TRP A 8 8.55 11.03 18.53
C TRP A 8 8.77 12.02 19.67
N ILE A 9 9.59 11.66 20.65
CA ILE A 9 9.97 12.55 21.76
C ILE A 9 10.60 13.83 21.20
N ALA A 10 11.55 13.70 20.28
CA ALA A 10 12.21 14.84 19.66
C ALA A 10 11.26 15.74 18.84
N ALA A 11 10.20 15.17 18.29
CA ALA A 11 9.18 15.90 17.54
C ALA A 11 8.06 16.49 18.43
N GLY A 12 8.11 16.30 19.75
CA GLY A 12 7.15 16.86 20.70
C GLY A 12 5.79 16.13 20.73
N TYR A 13 5.71 14.90 20.21
CA TYR A 13 4.48 14.11 20.32
C TYR A 13 4.22 13.64 21.75
N ASP A 14 2.93 13.49 22.08
CA ASP A 14 2.52 12.97 23.39
C ASP A 14 3.04 11.53 23.58
N THR A 15 3.89 11.37 24.58
CA THR A 15 4.50 10.10 24.95
C THR A 15 4.02 9.57 26.30
N LYS A 16 2.96 10.18 26.86
CA LYS A 16 2.37 9.75 28.11
C LYS A 16 1.98 8.27 28.06
N GLY A 17 2.47 7.51 29.01
CA GLY A 17 2.26 6.06 29.09
C GLY A 17 3.29 5.20 28.34
N LEU A 18 4.26 5.81 27.64
CA LEU A 18 5.38 5.06 27.03
C LEU A 18 6.40 4.55 28.06
N GLU A 19 6.44 5.15 29.24
CA GLU A 19 7.36 4.77 30.33
C GLU A 19 6.99 3.43 30.98
N GLU A 20 5.75 2.97 30.77
CA GLU A 20 5.24 1.72 31.33
C GLU A 20 5.39 0.51 30.38
N LEU A 21 6.19 0.64 29.33
CA LEU A 21 6.43 -0.45 28.38
C LEU A 21 7.23 -1.58 29.06
N ASN A 22 6.62 -2.75 29.14
CA ASN A 22 7.30 -3.99 29.39
C ASN A 22 8.09 -4.42 28.15
N ASP A 23 8.87 -5.47 28.25
CA ASP A 23 9.69 -6.05 27.17
C ASP A 23 8.91 -6.56 25.95
N ASP A 24 7.56 -6.55 26.00
CA ASP A 24 6.69 -6.95 24.89
C ASP A 24 5.62 -5.90 24.59
N PRO A 25 5.96 -4.88 23.80
CA PRO A 25 5.00 -3.83 23.40
C PRO A 25 3.91 -4.32 22.46
N VAL A 26 4.09 -5.45 21.80
CA VAL A 26 3.12 -6.01 20.84
C VAL A 26 2.00 -6.73 21.56
N ASN A 27 2.34 -7.58 22.53
CA ASN A 27 1.36 -8.41 23.23
C ASN A 27 0.80 -7.75 24.50
N ASN A 28 1.44 -6.70 25.02
CA ASN A 28 0.97 -5.94 26.17
C ASN A 28 1.00 -4.43 25.92
N PRO A 29 0.31 -3.91 24.90
CA PRO A 29 0.26 -2.48 24.65
C PRO A 29 -0.57 -1.80 25.74
N LYS A 30 0.08 -1.12 26.65
CA LYS A 30 -0.59 -0.27 27.64
C LYS A 30 -0.84 1.11 27.04
N GLY A 31 -2.10 1.48 26.99
CA GLY A 31 -2.52 2.82 26.57
C GLY A 31 -2.45 3.11 25.06
N GLU A 32 -3.03 4.21 24.70
CA GLU A 32 -3.20 4.64 23.30
C GLU A 32 -1.89 5.12 22.66
N ALA A 33 -1.02 5.73 23.45
CA ALA A 33 0.30 6.18 22.98
C ALA A 33 1.19 5.00 22.52
N ASN A 34 1.14 3.87 23.25
CA ASN A 34 1.89 2.67 22.91
C ASN A 34 1.41 2.05 21.59
N LYS A 35 0.10 1.98 21.37
CA LYS A 35 -0.47 1.50 20.12
C LYS A 35 -0.04 2.36 18.94
N LYS A 36 -0.06 3.68 19.10
CA LYS A 36 0.34 4.62 18.05
C LYS A 36 1.81 4.46 17.67
N ILE A 37 2.69 4.41 18.67
CA ILE A 37 4.13 4.31 18.40
C ILE A 37 4.51 2.93 17.88
N THR A 38 3.87 1.87 18.33
CA THR A 38 4.05 0.52 17.78
C THR A 38 3.66 0.50 16.30
N TYR A 39 2.51 1.05 15.96
CA TYR A 39 2.07 1.16 14.57
C TYR A 39 3.05 1.98 13.72
N ALA A 40 3.49 3.14 14.22
CA ALA A 40 4.48 3.96 13.52
C ALA A 40 5.82 3.23 13.33
N ALA A 41 6.27 2.46 14.32
CA ALA A 41 7.47 1.65 14.22
C ALA A 41 7.34 0.54 13.16
N MET A 42 6.18 -0.12 13.07
CA MET A 42 5.91 -1.12 12.03
C MET A 42 5.96 -0.51 10.62
N VAL A 43 5.39 0.69 10.44
CA VAL A 43 5.44 1.41 9.16
C VAL A 43 6.88 1.82 8.82
N GLU A 44 7.65 2.29 9.80
CA GLU A 44 9.06 2.65 9.61
C GLU A 44 9.92 1.43 9.24
N GLU A 45 9.70 0.27 9.87
CA GLU A 45 10.41 -0.97 9.52
C GLU A 45 10.06 -1.46 8.10
N MET A 46 8.80 -1.32 7.70
CA MET A 46 8.40 -1.64 6.32
C MET A 46 9.11 -0.73 5.31
N ASP A 47 9.22 0.57 5.59
CA ASP A 47 9.92 1.53 4.73
C ASP A 47 11.42 1.19 4.62
N LEU A 48 12.06 0.85 5.75
CA LEU A 48 13.46 0.42 5.77
C LEU A 48 13.70 -0.89 5.02
N THR A 49 12.78 -1.84 5.13
CA THR A 49 12.86 -3.08 4.35
C THR A 49 12.84 -2.80 2.85
N LEU A 50 12.06 -1.81 2.41
CA LEU A 50 12.08 -1.39 1.01
C LEU A 50 13.43 -0.77 0.63
N VAL A 51 14.03 0.06 1.50
CA VAL A 51 15.37 0.61 1.27
C VAL A 51 16.39 -0.51 1.10
N ASP A 52 16.39 -1.52 1.99
CA ASP A 52 17.32 -2.66 1.89
C ASP A 52 17.18 -3.40 0.54
N VAL A 53 15.96 -3.57 0.04
CA VAL A 53 15.71 -4.19 -1.28
C VAL A 53 16.26 -3.31 -2.41
N LEU A 54 16.04 -1.99 -2.34
CA LEU A 54 16.55 -1.05 -3.34
C LEU A 54 18.08 -1.02 -3.36
N ASP A 55 18.71 -1.03 -2.19
CA ASP A 55 20.18 -1.06 -2.06
C ASP A 55 20.78 -2.33 -2.68
N VAL A 56 20.16 -3.48 -2.48
CA VAL A 56 20.59 -4.73 -3.11
C VAL A 56 20.46 -4.68 -4.62
N LEU A 57 19.35 -4.17 -5.15
CA LEU A 57 19.14 -4.02 -6.60
C LEU A 57 20.17 -3.05 -7.23
N GLU A 58 20.50 -1.98 -6.54
CA GLU A 58 21.54 -1.04 -6.98
C GLU A 58 22.92 -1.68 -6.97
N GLN A 59 23.30 -2.36 -5.87
CA GLN A 59 24.59 -3.05 -5.73
C GLN A 59 24.78 -4.17 -6.76
N THR A 60 23.72 -4.84 -7.17
CA THR A 60 23.75 -5.88 -8.20
C THR A 60 23.63 -5.35 -9.63
N GLY A 61 23.34 -4.06 -9.80
CA GLY A 61 23.14 -3.43 -11.11
C GLY A 61 21.81 -3.78 -11.77
N GLU A 62 20.85 -4.33 -11.01
CA GLU A 62 19.54 -4.76 -11.52
C GLU A 62 18.45 -3.70 -11.38
N LEU A 63 18.70 -2.60 -10.67
CA LEU A 63 17.69 -1.58 -10.37
C LEU A 63 17.04 -1.01 -11.65
N ASP A 64 17.84 -0.69 -12.64
CA ASP A 64 17.36 -0.10 -13.91
C ASP A 64 16.56 -1.08 -14.78
N ASN A 65 16.64 -2.38 -14.49
CA ASN A 65 15.93 -3.44 -15.20
C ASN A 65 14.82 -4.09 -14.36
N THR A 66 14.47 -3.50 -13.22
CA THR A 66 13.48 -4.04 -12.28
C THR A 66 12.25 -3.14 -12.19
N TYR A 67 11.05 -3.74 -12.28
CA TYR A 67 9.81 -3.07 -11.90
C TYR A 67 9.55 -3.30 -10.42
N ILE A 68 9.33 -2.21 -9.69
CA ILE A 68 9.03 -2.22 -8.26
C ILE A 68 7.61 -1.73 -8.09
N ILE A 69 6.76 -2.52 -7.44
CA ILE A 69 5.37 -2.20 -7.15
C ILE A 69 5.17 -2.23 -5.64
N PHE A 70 4.87 -1.08 -5.06
CA PHE A 70 4.48 -0.94 -3.67
C PHE A 70 3.00 -0.64 -3.58
N THR A 71 2.25 -1.50 -2.90
CA THR A 71 0.79 -1.36 -2.74
C THR A 71 0.33 -2.05 -1.46
N SER A 72 -0.95 -1.96 -1.15
CA SER A 72 -1.59 -2.65 -0.04
C SER A 72 -2.62 -3.67 -0.54
N ASP A 73 -2.89 -4.70 0.26
CA ASP A 73 -3.89 -5.73 -0.03
C ASP A 73 -5.33 -5.21 0.10
N ASN A 74 -5.56 -4.28 1.00
CA ASN A 74 -6.86 -3.64 1.26
C ASN A 74 -6.67 -2.27 1.95
N GLY A 75 -7.74 -1.53 2.07
CA GLY A 75 -7.76 -0.29 2.82
C GLY A 75 -7.51 -0.46 4.32
N GLY A 76 -7.23 0.61 5.01
CA GLY A 76 -6.98 0.63 6.44
C GLY A 76 -8.17 0.17 7.29
N GLY A 77 -7.96 0.01 8.60
CA GLY A 77 -8.96 -0.49 9.54
C GLY A 77 -10.32 0.22 9.44
N HIS A 78 -11.38 -0.57 9.58
CA HIS A 78 -12.75 -0.15 9.24
C HIS A 78 -13.32 0.99 10.08
N SER A 79 -12.99 1.16 11.32
CA SER A 79 -13.93 1.87 12.20
C SER A 79 -13.34 2.84 13.21
N GLU A 80 -12.06 3.01 13.26
CA GLU A 80 -11.54 3.91 14.27
C GLU A 80 -11.70 5.37 13.82
N LYS A 81 -12.82 5.93 14.25
CA LYS A 81 -12.99 7.37 14.31
C LYS A 81 -12.11 7.88 15.44
N ARG A 82 -11.18 8.75 15.15
CA ARG A 82 -10.41 9.45 16.18
C ARG A 82 -10.83 10.91 16.18
N GLU A 83 -11.13 11.41 17.35
CA GLU A 83 -11.24 12.85 17.55
C GLU A 83 -9.83 13.40 17.75
N VAL A 84 -9.41 14.26 16.84
CA VAL A 84 -8.14 14.98 16.92
C VAL A 84 -8.46 16.45 16.70
N ASP A 85 -8.17 17.27 17.71
CA ASP A 85 -8.44 18.72 17.69
C ASP A 85 -9.92 19.08 17.43
N GLY A 86 -10.85 18.29 17.96
CA GLY A 86 -12.30 18.47 17.75
C GLY A 86 -12.83 17.96 16.41
N GLU A 87 -11.96 17.38 15.58
CA GLU A 87 -12.35 16.80 14.30
C GLU A 87 -12.31 15.26 14.32
N ILE A 88 -13.33 14.64 13.74
CA ILE A 88 -13.36 13.18 13.57
C ILE A 88 -12.47 12.81 12.38
N ARG A 89 -11.31 12.28 12.65
CA ARG A 89 -10.41 11.72 11.63
C ARG A 89 -10.60 10.20 11.51
N ARG A 90 -10.56 9.71 10.28
CA ARG A 90 -10.62 8.27 9.95
C ARG A 90 -9.27 7.84 9.40
N PHE A 91 -8.88 6.57 9.58
CA PHE A 91 -7.64 6.03 9.03
C PHE A 91 -7.53 6.17 7.50
N ASN A 92 -8.67 6.08 6.82
CA ASN A 92 -8.72 6.19 5.36
C ASN A 92 -8.99 7.65 4.88
N GLY A 93 -8.75 8.63 5.73
CA GLY A 93 -8.99 10.04 5.42
C GLY A 93 -10.44 10.32 5.02
N PRO A 94 -10.69 10.97 3.86
CA PRO A 94 -12.04 11.29 3.41
C PRO A 94 -12.81 10.10 2.83
N LEU A 95 -12.15 8.95 2.63
CA LEU A 95 -12.77 7.77 2.02
C LEU A 95 -13.73 7.10 2.99
N GLN A 96 -14.85 6.62 2.48
CA GLN A 96 -15.86 5.95 3.27
C GLN A 96 -15.41 4.54 3.62
N GLU A 97 -15.66 4.12 4.87
CA GLU A 97 -15.42 2.78 5.39
C GLU A 97 -13.91 2.40 5.40
N GLY A 98 -13.60 1.11 5.39
CA GLY A 98 -12.26 0.57 5.44
C GLY A 98 -12.23 -0.91 5.15
N LYS A 99 -11.22 -1.61 5.64
CA LYS A 99 -11.04 -3.05 5.49
C LYS A 99 -12.35 -3.81 5.73
N ARG A 100 -12.67 -4.77 4.88
CA ARG A 100 -13.92 -5.55 4.83
C ARG A 100 -15.12 -4.80 4.26
N SER A 101 -14.90 -3.75 3.51
CA SER A 101 -15.94 -2.99 2.85
C SER A 101 -15.63 -2.83 1.36
N ILE A 102 -16.68 -2.74 0.53
CA ILE A 102 -16.57 -2.41 -0.91
C ILE A 102 -16.57 -0.90 -1.18
N TYR A 103 -16.69 -0.08 -0.15
CA TYR A 103 -16.53 1.36 -0.29
C TYR A 103 -15.07 1.74 -0.51
N GLU A 104 -14.85 2.95 -1.00
CA GLU A 104 -13.50 3.45 -1.36
C GLU A 104 -12.46 3.26 -0.25
N GLY A 105 -12.83 3.42 1.03
CA GLY A 105 -11.91 3.20 2.15
C GLY A 105 -11.45 1.75 2.32
N GLY A 106 -12.21 0.79 1.77
CA GLY A 106 -11.84 -0.64 1.85
C GLY A 106 -11.07 -1.14 0.63
N ILE A 107 -11.28 -0.55 -0.54
CA ILE A 107 -10.75 -1.04 -1.81
C ILE A 107 -9.73 -0.12 -2.47
N ARG A 108 -9.75 1.17 -2.17
CA ARG A 108 -8.79 2.13 -2.72
C ARG A 108 -7.54 2.17 -1.84
N VAL A 109 -6.44 1.74 -2.40
CA VAL A 109 -5.16 1.62 -1.70
C VAL A 109 -4.08 2.48 -2.37
N PRO A 110 -3.08 2.95 -1.61
CA PRO A 110 -1.93 3.60 -2.20
C PRO A 110 -1.20 2.60 -3.12
N THR A 111 -0.77 3.09 -4.27
CA THR A 111 0.02 2.30 -5.21
C THR A 111 1.10 3.17 -5.82
N VAL A 112 2.34 2.73 -5.70
CA VAL A 112 3.51 3.36 -6.30
C VAL A 112 4.21 2.33 -7.19
N ILE A 113 4.53 2.72 -8.41
CA ILE A 113 5.19 1.84 -9.37
C ILE A 113 6.37 2.58 -9.97
N SER A 114 7.53 1.95 -9.96
CA SER A 114 8.73 2.41 -10.65
C SER A 114 9.31 1.30 -11.53
N GLY A 115 10.12 1.67 -12.50
CA GLY A 115 10.78 0.72 -13.39
C GLY A 115 10.96 1.23 -14.81
N PRO A 116 11.48 0.38 -15.71
CA PRO A 116 11.81 0.76 -17.07
C PRO A 116 10.65 1.41 -17.84
N GLY A 117 10.88 2.60 -18.37
CA GLY A 117 9.90 3.34 -19.17
C GLY A 117 8.80 4.05 -18.38
N ILE A 118 8.83 4.02 -17.06
CA ILE A 118 7.93 4.80 -16.20
C ILE A 118 8.57 6.16 -15.90
N LYS A 119 7.85 7.23 -16.20
CA LYS A 119 8.34 8.59 -15.95
C LYS A 119 8.36 8.88 -14.45
N ALA A 120 9.51 9.21 -13.90
CA ALA A 120 9.68 9.60 -12.51
C ALA A 120 8.78 10.79 -12.13
N GLY A 121 8.20 10.76 -10.92
CA GLY A 121 7.34 11.81 -10.39
C GLY A 121 6.01 11.97 -11.13
N SER A 122 5.63 11.03 -12.01
CA SER A 122 4.34 11.07 -12.70
C SER A 122 3.21 10.58 -11.80
N GLN A 123 2.02 11.11 -12.05
CA GLN A 123 0.77 10.63 -11.44
C GLN A 123 -0.15 10.08 -12.52
N CYS A 124 -0.93 9.06 -12.18
CA CYS A 124 -1.84 8.40 -13.10
C CYS A 124 -3.16 8.05 -12.39
N ASP A 125 -4.27 8.43 -13.02
CA ASP A 125 -5.62 8.22 -12.50
C ASP A 125 -6.35 7.05 -13.17
N VAL A 126 -5.64 6.28 -14.01
CA VAL A 126 -6.22 5.05 -14.61
C VAL A 126 -6.46 4.04 -13.50
N PRO A 127 -7.71 3.58 -13.29
CA PRO A 127 -8.01 2.57 -12.29
C PRO A 127 -7.30 1.24 -12.60
N ILE A 128 -6.54 0.75 -11.64
CA ILE A 128 -5.86 -0.54 -11.68
C ILE A 128 -6.27 -1.41 -10.51
N VAL A 129 -6.12 -2.70 -10.65
CA VAL A 129 -6.44 -3.68 -9.62
C VAL A 129 -5.38 -4.77 -9.56
N GLN A 130 -5.27 -5.47 -8.44
CA GLN A 130 -4.18 -6.43 -8.22
C GLN A 130 -4.21 -7.59 -9.22
N TRP A 131 -5.36 -8.02 -9.71
CA TRP A 131 -5.42 -9.07 -10.75
C TRP A 131 -4.95 -8.60 -12.13
N ASP A 132 -4.64 -7.31 -12.33
CA ASP A 132 -3.93 -6.82 -13.50
C ASP A 132 -2.43 -7.16 -13.47
N PHE A 133 -1.88 -7.50 -12.31
CA PHE A 133 -0.44 -7.74 -12.18
C PHE A 133 0.01 -8.98 -12.92
N LEU A 134 -0.74 -10.09 -12.87
CA LEU A 134 -0.38 -11.31 -13.58
C LEU A 134 -0.22 -11.07 -15.09
N PRO A 135 -1.21 -10.54 -15.84
CA PRO A 135 -1.02 -10.24 -17.26
C PRO A 135 0.04 -9.16 -17.53
N THR A 136 0.27 -8.27 -16.57
CA THR A 136 1.35 -7.29 -16.68
C THR A 136 2.71 -7.94 -16.63
N PHE A 137 2.97 -8.82 -15.65
CA PHE A 137 4.24 -9.53 -15.52
C PHE A 137 4.49 -10.44 -16.71
N HIS A 138 3.45 -11.14 -17.19
CA HIS A 138 3.53 -11.95 -18.41
C HIS A 138 3.95 -11.10 -19.63
N ASP A 139 3.33 -9.95 -19.84
CA ASP A 139 3.64 -9.05 -20.96
C ASP A 139 5.04 -8.42 -20.82
N LEU A 140 5.45 -8.03 -19.62
CA LEU A 140 6.75 -7.41 -19.37
C LEU A 140 7.91 -8.41 -19.46
N SER A 141 7.70 -9.67 -19.08
CA SER A 141 8.72 -10.72 -19.18
C SER A 141 8.96 -11.21 -20.62
N GLY A 142 8.09 -10.83 -21.55
CA GLY A 142 8.14 -11.33 -22.93
C GLY A 142 7.83 -12.81 -23.05
N SER A 143 7.11 -13.38 -22.08
CA SER A 143 6.72 -14.79 -22.08
C SER A 143 5.84 -15.12 -23.29
N GLU A 144 6.15 -16.22 -23.98
CA GLU A 144 5.32 -16.80 -25.05
C GLU A 144 4.33 -17.85 -24.53
N ALA A 145 4.38 -18.17 -23.24
CA ALA A 145 3.44 -19.10 -22.63
C ALA A 145 2.00 -18.56 -22.73
N PRO A 146 1.00 -19.42 -22.98
CA PRO A 146 -0.38 -18.94 -22.98
C PRO A 146 -0.80 -18.46 -21.61
N MET A 147 -1.52 -17.35 -21.58
CA MET A 147 -2.16 -16.87 -20.32
C MET A 147 -3.16 -17.92 -19.82
N PRO A 148 -3.29 -18.09 -18.50
CA PRO A 148 -4.32 -18.95 -17.94
C PRO A 148 -5.71 -18.58 -18.48
N PRO A 149 -6.56 -19.57 -18.82
CA PRO A 149 -7.92 -19.29 -19.23
C PRO A 149 -8.66 -18.57 -18.09
N ASN A 150 -9.59 -17.70 -18.44
CA ASN A 150 -10.39 -16.91 -17.51
C ASN A 150 -9.57 -15.87 -16.68
N THR A 151 -8.50 -15.34 -17.26
CA THR A 151 -7.77 -14.20 -16.65
C THR A 151 -8.59 -12.92 -16.82
N ASP A 152 -9.10 -12.36 -15.73
CA ASP A 152 -9.95 -11.16 -15.74
C ASP A 152 -9.13 -9.87 -15.93
N GLY A 153 -7.87 -9.87 -15.52
CA GLY A 153 -6.98 -8.71 -15.56
C GLY A 153 -6.51 -8.33 -16.95
N GLY A 154 -5.98 -7.13 -17.07
CA GLY A 154 -5.34 -6.61 -18.27
C GLY A 154 -3.94 -6.07 -18.01
N SER A 155 -3.04 -6.15 -19.00
CA SER A 155 -1.68 -5.62 -18.86
C SER A 155 -1.68 -4.10 -18.66
N LEU A 156 -0.89 -3.66 -17.68
CA LEU A 156 -0.63 -2.26 -17.36
C LEU A 156 0.47 -1.62 -18.24
N ARG A 157 1.07 -2.37 -19.15
CA ARG A 157 2.20 -1.89 -19.98
C ARG A 157 1.89 -0.59 -20.71
N GLN A 158 0.66 -0.40 -21.18
CA GLN A 158 0.27 0.86 -21.83
C GLN A 158 0.18 2.02 -20.83
N VAL A 159 -0.27 1.75 -19.61
CA VAL A 159 -0.33 2.75 -18.53
C VAL A 159 1.08 3.16 -18.14
N PHE A 160 2.01 2.23 -18.01
CA PHE A 160 3.42 2.52 -17.72
C PHE A 160 4.05 3.45 -18.77
N LYS A 161 3.77 3.20 -20.06
CA LYS A 161 4.33 4.00 -21.16
C LYS A 161 3.63 5.33 -21.41
N LYS A 162 2.32 5.43 -21.16
CA LYS A 162 1.49 6.56 -21.61
C LYS A 162 0.77 7.30 -20.49
N GLY A 163 0.94 6.87 -19.22
CA GLY A 163 0.23 7.43 -18.07
C GLY A 163 -1.28 7.42 -18.28
N ASN A 164 -1.94 8.52 -18.03
CA ASN A 164 -3.41 8.68 -18.17
C ASN A 164 -3.96 8.42 -19.58
N LYS A 165 -3.11 8.37 -20.61
CA LYS A 165 -3.51 8.00 -21.98
C LYS A 165 -3.43 6.49 -22.22
N GLY A 166 -2.88 5.72 -21.29
CA GLY A 166 -2.83 4.27 -21.34
C GLY A 166 -4.21 3.66 -21.09
N LYS A 167 -4.43 2.46 -21.63
CA LYS A 167 -5.67 1.71 -21.44
C LYS A 167 -5.35 0.31 -20.94
N VAL A 168 -6.11 -0.15 -19.96
CA VAL A 168 -6.08 -1.53 -19.47
C VAL A 168 -7.22 -2.28 -20.17
N LYS A 169 -6.89 -3.30 -20.95
CA LYS A 169 -7.88 -4.14 -21.63
C LYS A 169 -8.22 -5.33 -20.74
N ARG A 170 -9.37 -5.32 -20.12
CA ARG A 170 -9.92 -6.42 -19.31
C ARG A 170 -11.06 -7.11 -20.07
N VAL A 171 -11.38 -8.33 -19.67
CA VAL A 171 -12.52 -9.09 -20.21
C VAL A 171 -13.83 -8.40 -19.82
N ALA A 172 -14.00 -8.04 -18.57
CA ALA A 172 -15.14 -7.27 -18.11
C ALA A 172 -14.98 -5.77 -18.46
N PRO A 173 -16.07 -5.07 -18.79
CA PRO A 173 -16.02 -3.64 -19.13
C PRO A 173 -15.72 -2.71 -17.95
N GLY A 174 -15.68 -3.25 -16.72
CA GLY A 174 -15.41 -2.52 -15.48
C GLY A 174 -14.73 -3.37 -14.43
N ILE A 175 -14.39 -2.73 -13.32
CA ILE A 175 -13.87 -3.39 -12.12
C ILE A 175 -15.06 -3.75 -11.25
N ILE A 176 -15.23 -5.05 -10.97
CA ILE A 176 -16.35 -5.56 -10.18
C ILE A 176 -15.79 -6.02 -8.82
N HIS A 177 -16.25 -5.38 -7.76
CA HIS A 177 -16.00 -5.81 -6.39
C HIS A 177 -17.24 -6.48 -5.83
N HIS A 178 -17.08 -7.68 -5.31
CA HIS A 178 -18.12 -8.42 -4.63
C HIS A 178 -17.65 -8.80 -3.22
N TYR A 179 -18.46 -8.50 -2.24
CA TYR A 179 -18.24 -8.89 -0.87
C TYR A 179 -19.53 -9.50 -0.29
N THR A 180 -19.45 -10.72 0.17
CA THR A 180 -20.55 -11.38 0.87
C THR A 180 -20.60 -10.88 2.30
N CYS A 181 -21.53 -9.98 2.60
CA CYS A 181 -21.89 -9.69 3.99
C CYS A 181 -22.70 -10.87 4.53
N HIS A 182 -22.14 -11.61 5.48
CA HIS A 182 -22.95 -12.43 6.37
C HIS A 182 -23.51 -11.48 7.44
N TYR A 183 -24.81 -11.20 7.36
CA TYR A 183 -25.56 -10.55 8.41
C TYR A 183 -25.84 -11.55 9.53
#